data_8ec4444356c8c890dfbdc546026be0b3
#
_entry.id   8ec4444356c8c890dfbdc546026be0b3
#
_cell.length_a   1.000
_cell.length_b   1.000
_cell.length_c   1.000
_cell.angle_alpha   90.00
_cell.angle_beta   90.00
_cell.angle_gamma   90.00
#
_symmetry.space_group_name_H-M   'P 1'
#
loop_
_entity.id
_entity.type
_entity.pdbx_description
1 polymer ?
#
loop_
_entity_poly.entity_id
_entity_poly.type
_entity_poly.pdbx_seq_one_letter_code
_entity_poly.pdbx_strand_id
1 'polypeptide(L)'
;MSALRRLRNFCIPWVAMIALGCFSDAVAQTSYKVTDLGTEGNDILGCAMSLNNEGWTEVMAQNLPPGQQDNLGGMLLSGRLFADIDGLKFDLGTLGGTNTSSNWGEINDFGEVVGFSETAVPDPNGEDICGFGTHLTCRPFLSQFLHMRALPTLGGNNGQASSINNRGQIVGFAENGALDGTCTAGITNNRIALPAIWE
;
A
#
# COMPACT_ATOMS: atom_id res chain seq x y z
N MET A 1 -64.20 72.15 29.34
CA MET A 1 -63.71 71.90 30.70
C MET A 1 -63.00 70.54 30.68
N SER A 2 -61.83 70.50 30.34
CA SER A 2 -60.50 70.39 30.89
C SER A 2 -60.33 69.25 31.88
N ALA A 3 -59.58 68.23 31.50
CA ALA A 3 -58.60 67.58 32.39
C ALA A 3 -57.63 66.77 31.56
N LEU A 4 -56.49 67.29 31.32
CA LEU A 4 -55.30 66.63 30.89
C LEU A 4 -54.84 65.71 31.98
N ARG A 5 -54.69 64.44 31.72
CA ARG A 5 -53.85 63.53 32.52
C ARG A 5 -52.57 63.14 31.76
N ARG A 6 -51.48 63.62 32.34
CA ARG A 6 -50.12 63.24 31.93
C ARG A 6 -49.85 61.75 32.22
N LEU A 7 -49.53 60.98 31.19
CA LEU A 7 -48.93 59.69 31.36
C LEU A 7 -47.42 59.85 31.37
N ARG A 8 -46.82 59.48 32.48
CA ARG A 8 -45.37 59.45 32.68
C ARG A 8 -44.81 58.22 31.89
N ASN A 9 -43.91 58.52 30.96
CA ASN A 9 -43.12 57.57 30.27
C ASN A 9 -42.16 56.84 31.26
N PHE A 10 -42.38 55.58 31.53
CA PHE A 10 -41.39 54.73 32.14
C PHE A 10 -40.48 54.15 31.02
N CYS A 11 -39.28 54.69 30.94
CA CYS A 11 -38.19 54.05 30.18
C CYS A 11 -37.71 52.83 30.98
N ILE A 12 -37.99 51.66 30.47
CA ILE A 12 -37.33 50.45 30.95
C ILE A 12 -36.06 50.28 30.11
N PRO A 13 -34.86 50.29 30.69
CA PRO A 13 -33.66 49.99 29.93
C PRO A 13 -33.64 48.50 29.63
N TRP A 14 -33.68 48.16 28.34
CA TRP A 14 -33.36 46.83 27.88
C TRP A 14 -31.85 46.59 28.09
N VAL A 15 -31.52 45.84 29.14
CA VAL A 15 -30.20 45.29 29.32
C VAL A 15 -30.13 44.09 28.38
N ALA A 16 -29.52 44.29 27.21
CA ALA A 16 -29.16 43.20 26.33
C ALA A 16 -28.04 42.40 27.02
N MET A 17 -28.38 41.26 27.63
CA MET A 17 -27.42 40.26 28.06
C MET A 17 -26.87 39.58 26.81
N ILE A 18 -25.71 40.06 26.34
CA ILE A 18 -24.91 39.31 25.36
C ILE A 18 -24.32 38.15 26.13
N ALA A 19 -24.96 36.98 26.03
CA ALA A 19 -24.33 35.73 26.42
C ALA A 19 -23.21 35.43 25.40
N LEU A 20 -21.97 35.76 25.75
CA LEU A 20 -20.82 35.20 25.08
C LEU A 20 -20.82 33.69 25.37
N GLY A 21 -21.45 32.94 24.49
CA GLY A 21 -21.26 31.49 24.44
C GLY A 21 -19.81 31.26 24.04
N CYS A 22 -18.98 30.83 25.01
CA CYS A 22 -17.72 30.19 24.71
C CYS A 22 -18.07 28.88 23.95
N PHE A 23 -18.10 28.94 22.63
CA PHE A 23 -18.01 27.75 21.83
C PHE A 23 -16.59 27.21 22.04
N SER A 24 -16.40 26.37 23.04
CA SER A 24 -15.25 25.50 23.04
C SER A 24 -15.47 24.54 21.88
N ASP A 25 -14.76 24.73 20.76
CA ASP A 25 -14.62 23.74 19.74
C ASP A 25 -14.03 22.49 20.42
N ALA A 26 -14.90 21.58 20.81
CA ALA A 26 -14.47 20.27 21.23
C ALA A 26 -13.93 19.59 19.98
N VAL A 27 -12.64 19.74 19.73
CA VAL A 27 -11.93 18.92 18.75
C VAL A 27 -12.12 17.49 19.24
N ALA A 28 -12.96 16.73 18.55
CA ALA A 28 -13.15 15.33 18.85
C ALA A 28 -11.78 14.67 18.64
N GLN A 29 -11.13 14.30 19.73
CA GLN A 29 -9.88 13.56 19.67
C GLN A 29 -10.18 12.19 19.08
N THR A 30 -9.73 11.96 17.84
CA THR A 30 -9.84 10.65 17.22
C THR A 30 -9.04 9.64 18.05
N SER A 31 -9.74 8.67 18.63
CA SER A 31 -9.08 7.57 19.34
C SER A 31 -8.90 6.40 18.37
N TYR A 32 -7.69 5.83 18.36
CA TYR A 32 -7.36 4.66 17.55
C TYR A 32 -7.31 3.42 18.44
N LYS A 33 -7.88 2.33 17.93
CA LYS A 33 -7.68 0.99 18.48
C LYS A 33 -6.58 0.31 17.65
N VAL A 34 -5.56 -0.21 18.31
CA VAL A 34 -4.58 -1.07 17.65
C VAL A 34 -5.10 -2.50 17.65
N THR A 35 -5.07 -3.14 16.48
CA THR A 35 -5.39 -4.56 16.34
C THR A 35 -4.14 -5.27 15.82
N ASP A 36 -3.72 -6.31 16.52
CA ASP A 36 -2.65 -7.19 16.10
C ASP A 36 -3.21 -8.16 15.05
N LEU A 37 -2.63 -8.13 13.85
CA LEU A 37 -3.02 -9.02 12.75
C LEU A 37 -2.31 -10.39 12.82
N GLY A 38 -1.40 -10.57 13.77
CA GLY A 38 -0.62 -11.80 13.93
C GLY A 38 0.48 -11.95 12.89
N THR A 39 1.21 -13.04 13.02
CA THR A 39 2.27 -13.47 12.08
C THR A 39 1.92 -14.83 11.47
N GLU A 40 2.58 -15.19 10.38
CA GLU A 40 2.43 -16.50 9.76
C GLU A 40 3.61 -17.41 10.11
N GLY A 41 3.29 -18.60 10.60
CA GLY A 41 4.27 -19.63 10.92
C GLY A 41 5.31 -19.19 11.96
N ASN A 42 6.59 -19.25 11.60
CA ASN A 42 7.72 -18.81 12.42
C ASN A 42 8.27 -17.46 12.01
N ASP A 43 7.49 -16.66 11.29
CA ASP A 43 7.92 -15.37 10.82
C ASP A 43 8.22 -14.44 11.98
N ILE A 44 9.34 -13.76 11.91
CA ILE A 44 9.83 -12.84 12.93
C ILE A 44 9.42 -11.39 12.66
N LEU A 45 8.93 -11.12 11.46
CA LEU A 45 8.54 -9.79 11.05
C LEU A 45 7.39 -9.87 10.03
N GLY A 46 6.36 -9.09 10.27
CA GLY A 46 5.24 -8.91 9.38
C GLY A 46 4.89 -7.42 9.25
N CYS A 47 4.42 -7.02 8.08
CA CYS A 47 3.92 -5.67 7.84
C CYS A 47 2.59 -5.72 7.09
N ALA A 48 1.61 -4.94 7.54
CA ALA A 48 0.47 -4.61 6.72
C ALA A 48 0.90 -3.49 5.74
N MET A 49 0.72 -3.73 4.45
CA MET A 49 1.24 -2.88 3.39
C MET A 49 0.17 -1.96 2.81
N SER A 50 -1.07 -2.40 2.78
CA SER A 50 -2.20 -1.65 2.23
C SER A 50 -3.50 -2.01 2.93
N LEU A 51 -4.52 -1.17 2.72
CA LEU A 51 -5.85 -1.33 3.30
C LEU A 51 -6.88 -0.81 2.29
N ASN A 52 -7.91 -1.61 1.99
CA ASN A 52 -9.03 -1.18 1.16
C ASN A 52 -10.20 -0.62 1.99
N ASN A 53 -11.28 -0.21 1.33
CA ASN A 53 -12.46 0.34 2.01
C ASN A 53 -13.28 -0.71 2.78
N GLU A 54 -13.11 -1.99 2.48
CA GLU A 54 -13.76 -3.10 3.18
C GLU A 54 -13.02 -3.50 4.47
N GLY A 55 -11.83 -2.92 4.71
CA GLY A 55 -10.99 -3.26 5.85
C GLY A 55 -10.07 -4.46 5.61
N TRP A 56 -9.97 -4.94 4.37
CA TRP A 56 -9.04 -6.01 3.99
C TRP A 56 -7.65 -5.45 3.80
N THR A 57 -6.64 -6.21 4.16
CA THR A 57 -5.26 -5.79 4.11
C THR A 57 -4.40 -6.75 3.30
N GLU A 58 -3.33 -6.19 2.79
CA GLU A 58 -2.21 -6.95 2.28
C GLU A 58 -1.14 -7.04 3.37
N VAL A 59 -0.74 -8.26 3.70
CA VAL A 59 0.25 -8.52 4.75
C VAL A 59 1.44 -9.22 4.13
N MET A 60 2.62 -8.68 4.37
CA MET A 60 3.87 -9.33 4.03
C MET A 60 4.46 -10.00 5.26
N ALA A 61 4.81 -11.27 5.14
CA ALA A 61 5.50 -12.04 6.15
C ALA A 61 6.92 -12.39 5.70
N GLN A 62 7.89 -12.07 6.54
CA GLN A 62 9.29 -12.33 6.22
C GLN A 62 9.69 -13.73 6.69
N ASN A 63 10.03 -14.57 5.74
CA ASN A 63 10.53 -15.91 6.00
C ASN A 63 12.05 -15.97 5.76
N LEU A 64 12.81 -15.41 6.70
CA LEU A 64 14.27 -15.54 6.67
C LEU A 64 14.71 -16.83 7.34
N PRO A 65 15.67 -17.56 6.76
CA PRO A 65 16.34 -18.64 7.44
C PRO A 65 16.96 -18.16 8.77
N PRO A 66 16.93 -18.99 9.83
CA PRO A 66 17.52 -18.62 11.10
C PRO A 66 18.98 -18.17 10.95
N GLY A 67 19.28 -16.94 11.43
CA GLY A 67 20.62 -16.36 11.38
C GLY A 67 20.93 -15.46 10.18
N GLN A 68 20.03 -15.32 9.21
CA GLN A 68 20.13 -14.26 8.21
C GLN A 68 19.48 -12.99 8.76
N GLN A 69 20.27 -11.92 8.77
CA GLN A 69 19.75 -10.56 8.96
C GLN A 69 19.55 -9.93 7.59
N ASP A 70 18.41 -9.25 7.38
CA ASP A 70 18.33 -8.37 6.24
C ASP A 70 19.35 -7.24 6.41
N ASN A 71 20.22 -7.07 5.44
CA ASN A 71 21.26 -6.03 5.48
C ASN A 71 20.75 -4.65 5.03
N LEU A 72 19.45 -4.47 4.83
CA LEU A 72 18.86 -3.27 4.23
C LEU A 72 18.00 -2.44 5.19
N GLY A 73 18.31 -2.52 6.50
CA GLY A 73 17.74 -1.57 7.47
C GLY A 73 16.24 -1.73 7.70
N GLY A 74 15.73 -2.96 7.63
CA GLY A 74 14.33 -3.27 7.96
C GLY A 74 13.35 -3.23 6.79
N MET A 75 13.81 -3.13 5.56
CA MET A 75 12.96 -3.41 4.40
C MET A 75 12.82 -4.91 4.23
N LEU A 76 11.58 -5.37 4.15
CA LEU A 76 11.25 -6.78 3.94
C LEU A 76 11.59 -7.17 2.50
N LEU A 77 12.75 -7.75 2.29
CA LEU A 77 13.26 -8.07 0.96
C LEU A 77 12.97 -9.51 0.52
N SER A 78 12.68 -10.39 1.47
CA SER A 78 12.36 -11.77 1.16
C SER A 78 11.16 -12.19 1.98
N GLY A 79 10.23 -12.90 1.36
CA GLY A 79 9.04 -13.37 2.08
C GLY A 79 7.89 -13.76 1.19
N ARG A 80 6.75 -13.87 1.81
CA ARG A 80 5.48 -14.23 1.18
C ARG A 80 4.46 -13.11 1.43
N LEU A 81 3.61 -12.94 0.46
CA LEU A 81 2.52 -11.98 0.50
C LEU A 81 1.20 -12.70 0.74
N PHE A 82 0.42 -12.16 1.66
CA PHE A 82 -0.90 -12.68 2.04
C PHE A 82 -1.96 -11.60 1.85
N ALA A 83 -3.15 -12.00 1.48
CA ALA A 83 -4.34 -11.16 1.65
C ALA A 83 -5.00 -11.53 2.99
N ASP A 84 -5.20 -10.55 3.86
CA ASP A 84 -6.00 -10.71 5.08
C ASP A 84 -7.41 -10.18 4.79
N ILE A 85 -8.35 -11.09 4.71
CA ILE A 85 -9.76 -10.83 4.41
C ILE A 85 -10.57 -11.26 5.63
N ASP A 86 -11.14 -10.30 6.34
CA ASP A 86 -11.93 -10.55 7.55
C ASP A 86 -11.19 -11.35 8.63
N GLY A 87 -9.87 -11.13 8.75
CA GLY A 87 -9.00 -11.83 9.72
C GLY A 87 -8.55 -13.22 9.28
N LEU A 88 -8.85 -13.60 8.04
CA LEU A 88 -8.35 -14.84 7.43
C LEU A 88 -7.24 -14.50 6.43
N LYS A 89 -6.06 -15.08 6.65
CA LYS A 89 -4.90 -14.89 5.78
C LYS A 89 -4.84 -15.94 4.67
N PHE A 90 -4.72 -15.44 3.45
CA PHE A 90 -4.61 -16.26 2.25
C PHE A 90 -3.26 -16.01 1.59
N ASP A 91 -2.42 -17.03 1.55
CA ASP A 91 -1.15 -16.96 0.83
C ASP A 91 -1.39 -16.76 -0.68
N LEU A 92 -0.85 -15.68 -1.23
CA LEU A 92 -1.02 -15.35 -2.65
C LEU A 92 -0.15 -16.22 -3.58
N GLY A 93 0.80 -16.97 -3.02
CA GLY A 93 1.70 -17.80 -3.81
C GLY A 93 2.86 -17.00 -4.44
N THR A 94 3.44 -17.59 -5.48
CA THR A 94 4.52 -17.01 -6.29
C THR A 94 4.31 -17.35 -7.76
N LEU A 95 5.10 -16.72 -8.63
CA LEU A 95 5.17 -17.06 -10.06
C LEU A 95 6.16 -18.21 -10.36
N GLY A 96 6.51 -19.01 -9.34
CA GLY A 96 7.38 -20.19 -9.46
C GLY A 96 8.71 -20.06 -8.73
N GLY A 97 9.09 -18.86 -8.30
CA GLY A 97 10.21 -18.63 -7.37
C GLY A 97 9.79 -18.81 -5.92
N THR A 98 10.64 -18.35 -4.99
CA THR A 98 10.39 -18.48 -3.55
C THR A 98 9.75 -17.26 -2.94
N ASN A 99 9.92 -16.09 -3.56
CA ASN A 99 9.57 -14.81 -2.95
C ASN A 99 8.50 -14.05 -3.72
N THR A 100 7.65 -13.40 -2.97
CA THR A 100 6.61 -12.49 -3.45
C THR A 100 6.56 -11.28 -2.52
N SER A 101 6.47 -10.10 -3.07
CA SER A 101 6.41 -8.85 -2.30
C SER A 101 5.59 -7.78 -3.02
N SER A 102 5.31 -6.73 -2.27
CA SER A 102 4.85 -5.46 -2.79
C SER A 102 5.67 -4.34 -2.15
N ASN A 103 6.07 -3.34 -2.90
CA ASN A 103 6.79 -2.20 -2.29
C ASN A 103 5.85 -1.21 -1.62
N TRP A 104 4.69 -1.05 -2.19
CA TRP A 104 3.61 -0.19 -1.73
C TRP A 104 2.29 -0.76 -2.23
N GLY A 105 2.23 -2.11 -2.27
CA GLY A 105 1.15 -2.85 -2.89
C GLY A 105 -0.21 -2.37 -2.48
N GLU A 106 -1.17 -2.59 -3.33
CA GLU A 106 -2.55 -2.28 -3.03
C GLU A 106 -3.43 -3.51 -3.18
N ILE A 107 -4.39 -3.59 -2.29
CA ILE A 107 -5.58 -4.41 -2.41
C ILE A 107 -6.76 -3.48 -2.75
N ASN A 108 -7.44 -3.71 -3.87
CA ASN A 108 -8.63 -2.95 -4.20
C ASN A 108 -9.88 -3.51 -3.49
N ASP A 109 -11.02 -2.85 -3.64
CA ASP A 109 -12.26 -3.26 -2.96
C ASP A 109 -12.86 -4.58 -3.50
N PHE A 110 -12.29 -5.14 -4.56
CA PHE A 110 -12.64 -6.46 -5.09
C PHE A 110 -11.72 -7.58 -4.61
N GLY A 111 -10.75 -7.26 -3.73
CA GLY A 111 -9.76 -8.21 -3.23
C GLY A 111 -8.68 -8.58 -4.25
N GLU A 112 -8.52 -7.76 -5.29
CA GLU A 112 -7.43 -7.89 -6.23
C GLU A 112 -6.17 -7.27 -5.64
N VAL A 113 -5.07 -8.02 -5.66
CA VAL A 113 -3.77 -7.62 -5.10
C VAL A 113 -2.74 -7.55 -6.20
N VAL A 114 -1.89 -6.53 -6.18
CA VAL A 114 -0.78 -6.35 -7.11
C VAL A 114 0.56 -6.26 -6.37
N GLY A 115 1.61 -6.59 -7.08
CA GLY A 115 2.97 -6.56 -6.56
C GLY A 115 3.95 -7.15 -7.56
N PHE A 116 4.98 -7.78 -7.06
CA PHE A 116 5.98 -8.45 -7.87
C PHE A 116 6.37 -9.80 -7.24
N SER A 117 6.72 -10.74 -8.09
CA SER A 117 7.09 -12.09 -7.68
C SER A 117 8.21 -12.63 -8.55
N GLU A 118 9.07 -13.41 -7.94
CA GLU A 118 10.06 -14.19 -8.66
C GLU A 118 9.40 -15.31 -9.45
N THR A 119 9.94 -15.55 -10.61
CA THR A 119 9.72 -16.79 -11.36
C THR A 119 10.77 -17.85 -10.96
N ALA A 120 10.64 -19.08 -11.48
CA ALA A 120 11.69 -20.09 -11.33
C ALA A 120 12.86 -19.92 -12.32
N VAL A 121 12.83 -18.87 -13.17
CA VAL A 121 13.78 -18.69 -14.26
C VAL A 121 14.86 -17.71 -13.83
N PRO A 122 16.14 -18.08 -13.92
CA PRO A 122 17.24 -17.12 -13.71
C PRO A 122 17.13 -15.94 -14.68
N ASP A 123 17.43 -14.76 -14.19
CA ASP A 123 17.45 -13.58 -15.05
C ASP A 123 18.60 -13.70 -16.07
N PRO A 124 18.33 -13.59 -17.38
CA PRO A 124 19.35 -13.79 -18.41
C PRO A 124 20.41 -12.70 -18.42
N ASN A 125 20.18 -11.58 -17.74
CA ASN A 125 21.12 -10.45 -17.64
C ASN A 125 21.77 -10.38 -16.25
N GLY A 126 21.44 -11.33 -15.34
CA GLY A 126 21.91 -11.36 -13.97
C GLY A 126 21.38 -10.23 -13.10
N GLU A 127 20.22 -9.67 -13.42
CA GLU A 127 19.56 -8.61 -12.69
C GLU A 127 18.94 -9.13 -11.40
N ASP A 128 18.77 -8.26 -10.44
CA ASP A 128 18.08 -8.56 -9.17
C ASP A 128 17.01 -7.51 -8.89
N ILE A 129 16.09 -7.37 -9.83
CA ILE A 129 15.01 -6.34 -9.78
C ILE A 129 14.07 -6.55 -8.60
N CYS A 130 13.82 -7.79 -8.22
CA CYS A 130 13.04 -8.08 -7.01
C CYS A 130 13.79 -7.71 -5.72
N GLY A 131 15.12 -7.62 -5.75
CA GLY A 131 15.94 -7.27 -4.60
C GLY A 131 16.08 -8.39 -3.56
N PHE A 132 15.79 -9.64 -3.93
CA PHE A 132 15.87 -10.78 -3.02
C PHE A 132 17.25 -11.45 -2.99
N GLY A 133 18.20 -11.01 -3.81
CA GLY A 133 19.53 -11.59 -3.93
C GLY A 133 19.60 -12.92 -4.67
N THR A 134 18.52 -13.31 -5.34
CA THR A 134 18.40 -14.60 -6.03
C THR A 134 18.75 -14.52 -7.50
N HIS A 135 18.72 -13.33 -8.09
CA HIS A 135 18.90 -13.10 -9.53
C HIS A 135 17.92 -13.91 -10.41
N LEU A 136 16.71 -14.16 -9.88
CA LEU A 136 15.60 -14.71 -10.65
C LEU A 136 14.83 -13.60 -11.36
N THR A 137 14.21 -13.92 -12.48
CA THR A 137 13.35 -12.98 -13.21
C THR A 137 12.21 -12.50 -12.32
N CYS A 138 12.06 -11.19 -12.22
CA CYS A 138 11.09 -10.48 -11.39
C CYS A 138 9.90 -10.00 -12.23
N ARG A 139 8.71 -10.52 -11.98
CA ARG A 139 7.53 -10.16 -12.78
C ARG A 139 6.51 -9.40 -11.96
N PRO A 140 5.96 -8.31 -12.52
CA PRO A 140 4.75 -7.72 -11.94
C PRO A 140 3.61 -8.73 -12.02
N PHE A 141 2.74 -8.74 -11.00
CA PHE A 141 1.60 -9.64 -10.99
C PHE A 141 0.30 -8.93 -10.60
N LEU A 142 -0.79 -9.56 -10.98
CA LEU A 142 -2.13 -9.39 -10.42
C LEU A 142 -2.57 -10.74 -9.82
N SER A 143 -2.98 -10.73 -8.56
CA SER A 143 -3.66 -11.84 -7.91
C SER A 143 -5.16 -11.53 -7.81
N GLN A 144 -5.98 -12.38 -8.38
CA GLN A 144 -7.44 -12.28 -8.36
C GLN A 144 -8.02 -13.62 -7.93
N PHE A 145 -8.86 -13.63 -6.88
CA PHE A 145 -9.40 -14.86 -6.30
C PHE A 145 -8.30 -15.90 -5.96
N LEU A 146 -7.18 -15.43 -5.41
CA LEU A 146 -5.99 -16.25 -5.08
C LEU A 146 -5.29 -16.89 -6.31
N HIS A 147 -5.62 -16.45 -7.51
CA HIS A 147 -4.91 -16.85 -8.72
C HIS A 147 -3.97 -15.73 -9.16
N MET A 148 -2.68 -15.96 -8.94
CA MET A 148 -1.63 -15.04 -9.36
C MET A 148 -1.31 -15.23 -10.84
N ARG A 149 -1.26 -14.14 -11.58
CA ARG A 149 -0.82 -14.10 -12.98
C ARG A 149 0.20 -13.02 -13.20
N ALA A 150 1.24 -13.31 -13.97
CA ALA A 150 2.20 -12.32 -14.38
C ALA A 150 1.57 -11.29 -15.33
N LEU A 151 1.92 -10.03 -15.14
CA LEU A 151 1.62 -8.96 -16.10
C LEU A 151 2.73 -8.88 -17.16
N PRO A 152 2.42 -8.43 -18.38
CA PRO A 152 3.42 -8.27 -19.43
C PRO A 152 4.41 -7.15 -19.09
N THR A 153 5.61 -7.24 -19.64
CA THR A 153 6.61 -6.16 -19.63
C THR A 153 6.54 -5.37 -20.94
N LEU A 154 7.39 -4.36 -21.07
CA LEU A 154 7.55 -3.59 -22.29
C LEU A 154 8.56 -4.20 -23.30
N GLY A 155 8.88 -5.48 -23.10
CA GLY A 155 9.83 -6.23 -23.96
C GLY A 155 11.10 -6.67 -23.24
N GLY A 156 11.33 -6.23 -22.01
CA GLY A 156 12.37 -6.74 -21.12
C GLY A 156 11.89 -7.90 -20.24
N ASN A 157 12.73 -8.30 -19.30
CA ASN A 157 12.47 -9.49 -18.47
C ASN A 157 11.71 -9.14 -17.18
N ASN A 158 11.89 -7.93 -16.64
CA ASN A 158 11.54 -7.58 -15.29
C ASN A 158 10.53 -6.42 -15.22
N GLY A 159 9.89 -6.29 -14.05
CA GLY A 159 8.99 -5.21 -13.71
C GLY A 159 8.33 -5.42 -12.36
N GLN A 160 7.69 -4.36 -11.86
CA GLN A 160 6.95 -4.40 -10.60
C GLN A 160 5.64 -3.61 -10.76
N ALA A 161 4.54 -4.13 -10.24
CA ALA A 161 3.30 -3.41 -10.07
C ALA A 161 3.28 -2.78 -8.68
N SER A 162 2.79 -1.54 -8.59
CA SER A 162 2.84 -0.76 -7.35
C SER A 162 1.47 -0.39 -6.81
N SER A 163 0.45 -0.27 -7.67
CA SER A 163 -0.87 0.17 -7.25
C SER A 163 -1.96 -0.30 -8.20
N ILE A 164 -3.16 -0.56 -7.66
CA ILE A 164 -4.35 -0.93 -8.42
C ILE A 164 -5.54 -0.11 -7.93
N ASN A 165 -6.38 0.36 -8.85
CA ASN A 165 -7.63 1.00 -8.49
C ASN A 165 -8.84 0.06 -8.65
N ASN A 166 -10.04 0.53 -8.25
CA ASN A 166 -11.28 -0.23 -8.37
C ASN A 166 -11.79 -0.42 -9.82
N ARG A 167 -11.10 0.13 -10.81
CA ARG A 167 -11.37 -0.13 -12.23
C ARG A 167 -10.46 -1.20 -12.83
N GLY A 168 -9.58 -1.78 -11.99
CA GLY A 168 -8.60 -2.77 -12.43
C GLY A 168 -7.40 -2.18 -13.17
N GLN A 169 -7.23 -0.85 -13.16
CA GLN A 169 -6.06 -0.20 -13.74
C GLN A 169 -4.90 -0.32 -12.76
N ILE A 170 -3.79 -0.82 -13.25
CA ILE A 170 -2.58 -1.09 -12.47
C ILE A 170 -1.47 -0.18 -12.96
N VAL A 171 -0.68 0.37 -12.05
CA VAL A 171 0.50 1.16 -12.38
C VAL A 171 1.74 0.56 -11.74
N GLY A 172 2.90 0.88 -12.32
CA GLY A 172 4.19 0.40 -11.85
C GLY A 172 5.28 0.74 -12.85
N PHE A 173 6.24 -0.16 -12.99
CA PHE A 173 7.26 -0.05 -14.03
C PHE A 173 7.52 -1.40 -14.69
N ALA A 174 8.04 -1.36 -15.91
CA ALA A 174 8.46 -2.53 -16.66
C ALA A 174 9.67 -2.20 -17.54
N GLU A 175 10.53 -3.19 -17.72
CA GLU A 175 11.66 -3.08 -18.64
C GLU A 175 11.20 -3.14 -20.10
N ASN A 176 11.87 -2.36 -20.95
CA ASN A 176 11.64 -2.34 -22.38
C ASN A 176 12.66 -3.16 -23.20
N GLY A 177 13.60 -3.82 -22.52
CA GLY A 177 14.65 -4.63 -23.14
C GLY A 177 15.83 -3.83 -23.73
N ALA A 178 15.78 -2.49 -23.76
CA ALA A 178 16.87 -1.66 -24.23
C ALA A 178 17.92 -1.44 -23.14
N LEU A 179 19.13 -1.03 -23.56
CA LEU A 179 20.23 -0.67 -22.68
C LEU A 179 20.41 0.85 -22.63
N ASP A 180 20.65 1.38 -21.45
CA ASP A 180 21.17 2.72 -21.26
C ASP A 180 22.69 2.66 -21.07
N GLY A 181 23.42 3.01 -22.11
CA GLY A 181 24.90 3.01 -22.06
C GLY A 181 25.51 4.07 -21.14
N THR A 182 24.70 4.97 -20.58
CA THR A 182 25.14 6.00 -19.62
C THR A 182 24.97 5.57 -18.17
N CYS A 183 24.15 4.57 -17.92
CA CYS A 183 23.92 4.01 -16.58
C CYS A 183 24.89 2.85 -16.33
N THR A 184 25.77 2.97 -15.36
CA THR A 184 26.86 1.99 -15.14
C THR A 184 26.67 1.13 -13.90
N ALA A 185 25.63 1.34 -13.12
CA ALA A 185 25.40 0.58 -11.89
C ALA A 185 23.94 0.57 -11.52
N GLY A 186 23.53 -0.47 -10.79
CA GLY A 186 22.21 -0.61 -10.19
C GLY A 186 21.62 -2.00 -10.37
N ILE A 187 20.47 -2.18 -9.83
CA ILE A 187 19.74 -3.46 -9.84
C ILE A 187 19.27 -3.86 -11.26
N THR A 188 19.28 -2.92 -12.21
CA THR A 188 18.82 -3.11 -13.58
C THR A 188 19.94 -3.46 -14.58
N ASN A 189 21.19 -3.58 -14.15
CA ASN A 189 22.35 -3.86 -15.04
C ASN A 189 22.28 -3.08 -16.36
N ASN A 190 22.02 -1.77 -16.28
CA ASN A 190 21.88 -0.85 -17.42
C ASN A 190 20.63 -1.08 -18.30
N ARG A 191 19.66 -1.88 -17.87
CA ARG A 191 18.38 -2.01 -18.56
C ARG A 191 17.49 -0.80 -18.29
N ILE A 192 16.68 -0.44 -19.27
CA ILE A 192 15.75 0.68 -19.14
C ILE A 192 14.42 0.18 -18.60
N ALA A 193 14.10 0.61 -17.39
CA ALA A 193 12.79 0.42 -16.79
C ALA A 193 11.97 1.71 -16.96
N LEU A 194 10.75 1.60 -17.46
CA LEU A 194 9.85 2.72 -17.74
C LEU A 194 8.58 2.60 -16.90
N PRO A 195 7.97 3.74 -16.52
CA PRO A 195 6.63 3.73 -15.96
C PRO A 195 5.66 3.00 -16.89
N ALA A 196 4.82 2.17 -16.32
CA ALA A 196 3.86 1.34 -17.06
C ALA A 196 2.47 1.42 -16.43
N ILE A 197 1.45 1.31 -17.26
CA ILE A 197 0.07 1.08 -16.87
C ILE A 197 -0.44 -0.17 -17.58
N TRP A 198 -1.17 -0.99 -16.86
CA TRP A 198 -1.87 -2.16 -17.36
C TRP A 198 -3.37 -1.95 -17.20
N GLU A 199 -4.13 -2.21 -18.27
CA GLU A 199 -5.60 -2.05 -18.36
C GLU A 199 -6.25 -3.31 -18.95
#